data_b66e586266486bd5cd2ded5450d8b33b
#
_entry.id   b66e586266486bd5cd2ded5450d8b33b
#
_cell.length_a   1.000
_cell.length_b   1.000
_cell.length_c   1.000
_cell.angle_alpha   90.00
_cell.angle_beta   90.00
_cell.angle_gamma   90.00
#
_symmetry.space_group_name_H-M   'P 1'
#
loop_
_entity.id
_entity.type
_entity.pdbx_description
1 polymer ?
#
loop_
_entity_poly.entity_id
_entity_poly.type
_entity_poly.pdbx_seq_one_letter_code
_entity_poly.pdbx_strand_id
1 'polypeptide(L)'
;MAGQEKTAFLTPTRNYHYRVMPFGLKNTGSTYQRMMTRMFESQLGKNIKVYIDDMVVNSKEVTEHLNDLGSVFEILRKHKLHLNASKCSFSISFDKFLGYMITLRGIEVNLDQIKAINGLRPLRNPKEVQKLTGMTTTLNKFIYRSTNRCRPFFQLLHKWKRIEWTEECNLAFEELKKYLSRPPILSRLEKDEVLFANIAVMCHTVSLVLVRIEARVQKPIYYMSKSLQEAGTYYLPLKKAILAIVHVTRKLPHYFQAYIVMILT
;
A
#
# COMPACT_ATOMS: atom_id res chain seq x y z
N MET A 1 24.94 19.69 20.39
CA MET A 1 24.05 18.66 19.85
C MET A 1 24.61 18.19 18.53
N ALA A 2 25.02 16.94 18.43
CA ALA A 2 25.63 16.40 17.21
C ALA A 2 24.58 16.39 16.06
N GLY A 3 24.88 17.06 14.96
CA GLY A 3 24.06 17.04 13.75
C GLY A 3 23.39 18.35 13.36
N GLN A 4 23.42 19.39 14.18
CA GLN A 4 22.86 20.71 13.83
C GLN A 4 23.54 21.32 12.59
N GLU A 5 24.85 21.11 12.44
CA GLU A 5 25.62 21.55 11.28
C GLU A 5 25.08 21.00 9.95
N LYS A 6 24.53 19.78 9.97
CA LYS A 6 23.98 19.13 8.75
C LYS A 6 22.68 19.76 8.25
N THR A 7 22.07 20.60 9.06
CA THR A 7 20.83 21.33 8.73
C THR A 7 21.06 22.82 8.63
N ALA A 8 22.33 23.25 8.54
CA ALA A 8 22.68 24.64 8.40
C ALA A 8 22.24 25.17 7.02
N PHE A 9 21.78 26.40 6.98
CA PHE A 9 21.48 27.15 5.78
C PHE A 9 22.02 28.57 5.87
N LEU A 10 22.41 29.09 4.73
CA LEU A 10 23.02 30.39 4.57
C LEU A 10 21.96 31.44 4.29
N THR A 11 22.08 32.58 4.97
CA THR A 11 21.34 33.79 4.61
C THR A 11 22.36 34.89 4.27
N PRO A 12 21.96 35.99 3.61
CA PRO A 12 22.87 37.06 3.29
C PRO A 12 23.60 37.66 4.51
N THR A 13 23.05 37.51 5.70
CA THR A 13 23.57 38.11 6.91
C THR A 13 24.24 37.13 7.86
N ARG A 14 23.78 35.88 7.95
CA ARG A 14 24.24 34.89 8.93
C ARG A 14 23.96 33.46 8.51
N ASN A 15 24.66 32.52 9.17
CA ASN A 15 24.37 31.11 9.07
C ASN A 15 23.38 30.71 10.17
N TYR A 16 22.35 29.97 9.82
CA TYR A 16 21.37 29.44 10.74
C TYR A 16 21.34 27.91 10.67
N HIS A 17 20.93 27.27 11.75
CA HIS A 17 20.69 25.84 11.81
C HIS A 17 19.44 25.56 12.65
N TYR A 18 18.79 24.45 12.35
CA TYR A 18 17.59 24.04 13.08
C TYR A 18 17.95 23.43 14.43
N ARG A 19 17.25 23.83 15.49
CA ARG A 19 17.32 23.20 16.81
C ARG A 19 16.47 21.92 16.89
N VAL A 20 15.53 21.76 15.97
CA VAL A 20 14.62 20.62 15.84
C VAL A 20 14.81 19.98 14.46
N MET A 21 14.26 18.79 14.26
CA MET A 21 14.31 18.13 12.98
C MET A 21 13.39 18.86 11.96
N PRO A 22 13.96 19.49 10.92
CA PRO A 22 13.16 20.18 9.91
C PRO A 22 12.48 19.19 8.96
N PHE A 23 11.45 19.67 8.24
CA PHE A 23 10.86 18.94 7.14
C PHE A 23 11.85 18.79 5.97
N GLY A 24 11.66 17.76 5.14
CA GLY A 24 12.44 17.53 3.93
C GLY A 24 13.71 16.70 4.13
N LEU A 25 14.08 16.32 5.35
CA LEU A 25 15.18 15.39 5.55
C LEU A 25 14.78 13.96 5.15
N LYS A 26 15.70 13.25 4.49
CA LYS A 26 15.46 11.90 3.97
C LYS A 26 15.03 10.89 5.05
N ASN A 27 15.47 11.08 6.29
CA ASN A 27 15.22 10.18 7.43
C ASN A 27 14.12 10.68 8.38
N THR A 28 13.43 11.78 8.07
CA THR A 28 12.38 12.36 8.94
C THR A 28 11.32 11.33 9.28
N GLY A 29 10.72 10.67 8.27
CA GLY A 29 9.66 9.70 8.47
C GLY A 29 10.08 8.52 9.36
N SER A 30 11.26 7.94 9.13
CA SER A 30 11.75 6.81 9.92
C SER A 30 12.11 7.21 11.37
N THR A 31 12.59 8.42 11.57
CA THR A 31 12.89 8.95 12.90
C THR A 31 11.60 9.22 13.69
N TYR A 32 10.60 9.80 13.04
CA TYR A 32 9.27 10.05 13.62
C TYR A 32 8.59 8.71 13.96
N GLN A 33 8.57 7.76 13.03
CA GLN A 33 8.01 6.43 13.28
C GLN A 33 8.65 5.74 14.48
N ARG A 34 9.98 5.82 14.62
CA ARG A 34 10.69 5.25 15.77
C ARG A 34 10.31 5.93 17.09
N MET A 35 10.12 7.25 17.08
CA MET A 35 9.64 8.01 18.22
C MET A 35 8.23 7.54 18.62
N MET A 36 7.31 7.47 17.68
CA MET A 36 5.94 7.03 17.90
C MET A 36 5.88 5.59 18.42
N THR A 37 6.69 4.69 17.84
CA THR A 37 6.79 3.30 18.30
C THR A 37 7.21 3.22 19.76
N ARG A 38 8.18 4.00 20.20
CA ARG A 38 8.62 4.03 21.61
C ARG A 38 7.56 4.63 22.54
N MET A 39 6.88 5.68 22.10
CA MET A 39 5.86 6.35 22.92
C MET A 39 4.66 5.46 23.20
N PHE A 40 4.24 4.67 22.22
CA PHE A 40 3.08 3.80 22.29
C PHE A 40 3.44 2.32 22.45
N GLU A 41 4.66 1.97 22.87
CA GLU A 41 5.17 0.61 22.94
C GLU A 41 4.22 -0.34 23.71
N SER A 42 3.66 0.11 24.82
CA SER A 42 2.75 -0.69 25.64
C SER A 42 1.37 -0.95 24.99
N GLN A 43 0.96 -0.13 24.03
CA GLN A 43 -0.36 -0.15 23.39
C GLN A 43 -0.33 -0.60 21.94
N LEU A 44 0.86 -0.57 21.29
CA LEU A 44 1.04 -0.98 19.92
C LEU A 44 0.60 -2.44 19.68
N GLY A 45 -0.23 -2.63 18.66
CA GLY A 45 -0.78 -3.94 18.30
C GLY A 45 -1.92 -4.43 19.19
N LYS A 46 -2.23 -3.75 20.29
CA LYS A 46 -3.39 -4.00 21.14
C LYS A 46 -4.58 -3.14 20.68
N ASN A 47 -4.54 -1.85 20.98
CA ASN A 47 -5.61 -0.89 20.75
C ASN A 47 -5.20 0.28 19.85
N ILE A 48 -3.91 0.42 19.50
CA ILE A 48 -3.43 1.47 18.62
C ILE A 48 -2.55 0.93 17.50
N LYS A 49 -2.69 1.50 16.32
CA LYS A 49 -1.80 1.34 15.17
C LYS A 49 -1.30 2.70 14.76
N VAL A 50 0.01 2.81 14.54
CA VAL A 50 0.66 4.07 14.18
C VAL A 50 1.51 3.88 12.94
N TYR A 51 1.34 4.77 11.98
CA TYR A 51 2.18 4.83 10.80
C TYR A 51 2.48 6.28 10.46
N ILE A 52 3.70 6.70 10.77
CA ILE A 52 4.16 8.10 10.64
C ILE A 52 3.13 9.03 11.30
N ASP A 53 2.42 9.87 10.53
CA ASP A 53 1.49 10.87 11.04
C ASP A 53 0.08 10.32 11.32
N ASP A 54 -0.23 9.13 10.80
CA ASP A 54 -1.56 8.52 10.93
C ASP A 54 -1.62 7.59 12.14
N MET A 55 -2.66 7.75 12.96
CA MET A 55 -2.94 6.89 14.11
C MET A 55 -4.37 6.37 14.03
N VAL A 56 -4.53 5.09 14.33
CA VAL A 56 -5.85 4.45 14.43
C VAL A 56 -5.97 3.80 15.80
N VAL A 57 -6.96 4.20 16.55
CA VAL A 57 -7.34 3.58 17.83
C VAL A 57 -8.54 2.70 17.60
N ASN A 58 -8.43 1.42 17.92
CA ASN A 58 -9.51 0.46 17.81
C ASN A 58 -9.60 -0.39 19.09
N SER A 59 -10.80 -0.58 19.58
CA SER A 59 -11.07 -1.40 20.77
C SER A 59 -11.89 -2.60 20.38
N LYS A 60 -11.84 -3.65 21.19
CA LYS A 60 -12.66 -4.86 20.97
C LYS A 60 -14.12 -4.60 21.34
N GLU A 61 -14.32 -3.92 22.47
CA GLU A 61 -15.62 -3.58 22.99
C GLU A 61 -15.84 -2.07 22.95
N VAL A 62 -17.08 -1.65 22.69
CA VAL A 62 -17.44 -0.24 22.62
C VAL A 62 -17.23 0.46 23.96
N THR A 63 -17.49 -0.25 25.06
CA THR A 63 -17.33 0.25 26.43
C THR A 63 -15.88 0.54 26.80
N GLU A 64 -14.93 -0.22 26.23
CA GLU A 64 -13.49 -0.01 26.47
C GLU A 64 -12.92 1.15 25.64
N HIS A 65 -13.61 1.55 24.56
CA HIS A 65 -13.07 2.50 23.60
C HIS A 65 -12.77 3.88 24.22
N LEU A 66 -13.60 4.35 25.13
CA LEU A 66 -13.36 5.63 25.82
C LEU A 66 -12.12 5.57 26.71
N ASN A 67 -11.89 4.45 27.39
CA ASN A 67 -10.71 4.26 28.23
C ASN A 67 -9.44 4.16 27.38
N ASP A 68 -9.51 3.45 26.26
CA ASP A 68 -8.41 3.33 25.30
C ASP A 68 -8.03 4.71 24.72
N LEU A 69 -9.03 5.49 24.30
CA LEU A 69 -8.82 6.87 23.84
C LEU A 69 -8.22 7.75 24.92
N GLY A 70 -8.72 7.66 26.16
CA GLY A 70 -8.20 8.37 27.32
C GLY A 70 -6.71 8.09 27.51
N SER A 71 -6.31 6.82 27.50
CA SER A 71 -4.92 6.39 27.63
C SER A 71 -4.04 6.93 26.50
N VAL A 72 -4.53 6.94 25.26
CA VAL A 72 -3.81 7.52 24.10
C VAL A 72 -3.63 9.02 24.30
N PHE A 73 -4.68 9.74 24.72
CA PHE A 73 -4.58 11.19 24.96
C PHE A 73 -3.64 11.54 26.11
N GLU A 74 -3.54 10.73 27.14
CA GLU A 74 -2.57 10.92 28.23
C GLU A 74 -1.13 10.82 27.72
N ILE A 75 -0.83 9.83 26.87
CA ILE A 75 0.49 9.67 26.26
C ILE A 75 0.80 10.89 25.37
N LEU A 76 -0.14 11.35 24.56
CA LEU A 76 0.03 12.52 23.70
C LEU A 76 0.34 13.77 24.54
N ARG A 77 -0.42 14.00 25.62
CA ARG A 77 -0.19 15.13 26.57
C ARG A 77 1.17 15.05 27.22
N LYS A 78 1.57 13.87 27.71
CA LYS A 78 2.86 13.64 28.34
C LYS A 78 4.01 14.02 27.40
N HIS A 79 3.88 13.72 26.12
CA HIS A 79 4.91 14.00 25.11
C HIS A 79 4.69 15.32 24.35
N LYS A 80 3.71 16.14 24.77
CA LYS A 80 3.39 17.46 24.18
C LYS A 80 3.10 17.38 22.67
N LEU A 81 2.45 16.30 22.23
CA LEU A 81 1.98 16.16 20.85
C LEU A 81 0.58 16.75 20.70
N HIS A 82 0.37 17.45 19.60
CA HIS A 82 -0.90 18.04 19.25
C HIS A 82 -1.52 17.33 18.07
N LEU A 83 -2.80 16.98 18.19
CA LEU A 83 -3.61 16.43 17.10
C LEU A 83 -4.22 17.57 16.28
N ASN A 84 -4.29 17.37 14.98
CA ASN A 84 -5.07 18.25 14.12
C ASN A 84 -6.55 17.83 14.17
N ALA A 85 -7.36 18.52 14.95
CA ALA A 85 -8.76 18.19 15.16
C ALA A 85 -9.58 18.14 13.85
N SER A 86 -9.24 18.96 12.85
CA SER A 86 -9.93 18.95 11.54
C SER A 86 -9.67 17.69 10.70
N LYS A 87 -8.64 16.92 11.07
CA LYS A 87 -8.29 15.63 10.42
C LYS A 87 -8.63 14.43 11.28
N CYS A 88 -9.12 14.64 12.50
CA CYS A 88 -9.53 13.56 13.38
C CYS A 88 -10.98 13.18 13.09
N SER A 89 -11.22 11.86 13.03
CA SER A 89 -12.56 11.29 12.91
C SER A 89 -12.81 10.35 14.08
N PHE A 90 -13.98 10.42 14.70
CA PHE A 90 -14.33 9.60 15.86
C PHE A 90 -15.61 8.81 15.58
N SER A 91 -15.73 7.64 16.22
CA SER A 91 -16.93 6.79 16.17
C SER A 91 -17.37 6.41 14.76
N ILE A 92 -16.42 6.09 13.88
CA ILE A 92 -16.67 5.75 12.49
C ILE A 92 -16.53 4.25 12.26
N SER A 93 -17.44 3.69 11.48
CA SER A 93 -17.42 2.27 11.09
C SER A 93 -16.44 1.99 9.93
N PHE A 94 -15.94 3.02 9.26
CA PHE A 94 -14.97 2.93 8.19
C PHE A 94 -14.13 4.20 8.14
N ASP A 95 -12.84 4.07 7.82
CA ASP A 95 -11.94 5.22 7.72
C ASP A 95 -10.93 5.06 6.58
N LYS A 96 -10.42 6.22 6.16
CA LYS A 96 -9.27 6.28 5.25
C LYS A 96 -7.99 6.10 6.07
N PHE A 97 -7.31 4.99 5.87
CA PHE A 97 -6.00 4.74 6.45
C PHE A 97 -5.01 4.36 5.35
N LEU A 98 -3.88 5.07 5.29
CA LEU A 98 -2.85 4.88 4.26
C LEU A 98 -3.39 4.94 2.82
N GLY A 99 -4.39 5.79 2.58
CA GLY A 99 -5.01 5.96 1.26
C GLY A 99 -6.01 4.86 0.86
N TYR A 100 -6.35 3.95 1.76
CA TYR A 100 -7.35 2.89 1.56
C TYR A 100 -8.54 3.10 2.48
N MET A 101 -9.69 2.53 2.09
CA MET A 101 -10.86 2.48 2.95
C MET A 101 -10.82 1.19 3.76
N ILE A 102 -10.81 1.30 5.08
CA ILE A 102 -10.93 0.16 5.99
C ILE A 102 -12.39 0.06 6.41
N THR A 103 -13.02 -1.06 6.11
CA THR A 103 -14.43 -1.33 6.41
C THR A 103 -14.56 -2.62 7.22
N LEU A 104 -15.74 -2.91 7.74
CA LEU A 104 -16.03 -4.18 8.40
C LEU A 104 -15.83 -5.39 7.46
N ARG A 105 -16.02 -5.21 6.16
CA ARG A 105 -15.83 -6.26 5.14
C ARG A 105 -14.36 -6.52 4.81
N GLY A 106 -13.47 -5.55 5.10
CA GLY A 106 -12.05 -5.64 4.78
C GLY A 106 -11.48 -4.31 4.29
N ILE A 107 -10.49 -4.39 3.39
CA ILE A 107 -9.82 -3.22 2.82
C ILE A 107 -10.37 -2.98 1.42
N GLU A 108 -10.83 -1.78 1.17
CA GLU A 108 -11.41 -1.33 -0.10
C GLU A 108 -10.56 -0.22 -0.73
N VAL A 109 -10.68 -0.08 -2.04
CA VAL A 109 -10.04 1.01 -2.78
C VAL A 109 -10.74 2.34 -2.44
N ASN A 110 -9.97 3.40 -2.28
CA ASN A 110 -10.53 4.72 -2.18
C ASN A 110 -11.19 5.14 -3.51
N LEU A 111 -12.47 5.43 -3.47
CA LEU A 111 -13.27 5.83 -4.64
C LEU A 111 -12.72 7.06 -5.36
N ASP A 112 -12.08 7.99 -4.64
CA ASP A 112 -11.46 9.16 -5.24
C ASP A 112 -10.31 8.77 -6.18
N GLN A 113 -9.55 7.73 -5.85
CA GLN A 113 -8.49 7.20 -6.72
C GLN A 113 -9.07 6.56 -7.98
N ILE A 114 -10.19 5.85 -7.85
CA ILE A 114 -10.89 5.26 -9.00
C ILE A 114 -11.45 6.37 -9.90
N LYS A 115 -12.11 7.37 -9.32
CA LYS A 115 -12.62 8.54 -10.07
C LYS A 115 -11.50 9.26 -10.80
N ALA A 116 -10.33 9.43 -10.15
CA ALA A 116 -9.17 10.06 -10.75
C ALA A 116 -8.66 9.30 -11.99
N ILE A 117 -8.64 7.95 -11.95
CA ILE A 117 -8.25 7.13 -13.11
C ILE A 117 -9.34 7.17 -14.19
N ASN A 118 -10.62 7.04 -13.83
CA ASN A 118 -11.73 7.05 -14.78
C ASN A 118 -11.87 8.39 -15.51
N GLY A 119 -11.52 9.49 -14.84
CA GLY A 119 -11.53 10.85 -15.41
C GLY A 119 -10.37 11.15 -16.36
N LEU A 120 -9.36 10.27 -16.44
CA LEU A 120 -8.27 10.45 -17.39
C LEU A 120 -8.73 10.19 -18.82
N ARG A 121 -8.29 11.06 -19.74
CA ARG A 121 -8.42 10.89 -21.20
C ARG A 121 -7.21 10.11 -21.72
N PRO A 122 -7.22 9.64 -23.00
CA PRO A 122 -6.04 9.05 -23.63
C PRO A 122 -4.81 9.96 -23.46
N LEU A 123 -3.73 9.40 -22.97
CA LEU A 123 -2.59 10.17 -22.47
C LEU A 123 -1.67 10.60 -23.62
N ARG A 124 -1.22 11.85 -23.59
CA ARG A 124 -0.47 12.46 -24.71
C ARG A 124 1.00 12.76 -24.38
N ASN A 125 1.35 12.74 -23.12
CA ASN A 125 2.70 13.11 -22.70
C ASN A 125 3.26 12.18 -21.60
N PRO A 126 4.61 12.14 -21.43
CA PRO A 126 5.27 11.29 -20.43
C PRO A 126 4.79 11.50 -19.00
N LYS A 127 4.48 12.74 -18.63
CA LYS A 127 4.05 13.07 -17.26
C LYS A 127 2.67 12.47 -16.94
N GLU A 128 1.78 12.45 -17.91
CA GLU A 128 0.46 11.81 -17.76
C GLU A 128 0.58 10.30 -17.63
N VAL A 129 1.45 9.66 -18.43
CA VAL A 129 1.73 8.22 -18.33
C VAL A 129 2.37 7.89 -16.97
N GLN A 130 3.31 8.72 -16.49
CA GLN A 130 3.87 8.56 -15.14
C GLN A 130 2.81 8.70 -14.06
N LYS A 131 1.88 9.65 -14.20
CA LYS A 131 0.76 9.81 -13.26
C LYS A 131 -0.13 8.57 -13.23
N LEU A 132 -0.51 8.02 -14.40
CA LEU A 132 -1.31 6.79 -14.48
C LEU A 132 -0.56 5.60 -13.87
N THR A 133 0.71 5.39 -14.24
CA THR A 133 1.51 4.28 -13.70
C THR A 133 1.75 4.41 -12.20
N GLY A 134 1.93 5.62 -11.67
CA GLY A 134 1.97 5.89 -10.24
C GLY A 134 0.67 5.49 -9.54
N MET A 135 -0.48 5.93 -10.07
CA MET A 135 -1.79 5.56 -9.52
C MET A 135 -2.06 4.05 -9.58
N THR A 136 -1.74 3.39 -10.69
CA THR A 136 -1.91 1.93 -10.81
C THR A 136 -0.96 1.15 -9.89
N THR A 137 0.23 1.67 -9.62
CA THR A 137 1.18 1.08 -8.67
C THR A 137 0.64 1.12 -7.24
N THR A 138 0.00 2.20 -6.82
CA THR A 138 -0.63 2.28 -5.49
C THR A 138 -1.81 1.31 -5.35
N LEU A 139 -2.51 1.01 -6.44
CA LEU A 139 -3.66 0.11 -6.48
C LEU A 139 -3.30 -1.35 -6.81
N ASN A 140 -2.03 -1.68 -7.02
CA ASN A 140 -1.59 -2.99 -7.52
C ASN A 140 -2.07 -4.17 -6.67
N LYS A 141 -2.22 -3.99 -5.36
CA LYS A 141 -2.72 -5.02 -4.44
C LYS A 141 -4.21 -5.35 -4.59
N PHE A 142 -4.95 -4.53 -5.35
CA PHE A 142 -6.36 -4.77 -5.69
C PHE A 142 -6.53 -5.21 -7.14
N ILE A 143 -5.48 -5.17 -7.95
CA ILE A 143 -5.58 -5.47 -9.37
C ILE A 143 -5.00 -6.86 -9.64
N TYR A 144 -5.89 -7.80 -9.97
CA TYR A 144 -5.47 -9.11 -10.41
C TYR A 144 -4.63 -9.00 -11.70
N ARG A 145 -3.46 -9.65 -11.69
CA ARG A 145 -2.47 -9.56 -12.79
C ARG A 145 -2.10 -8.13 -13.17
N SER A 146 -1.92 -7.26 -12.16
CA SER A 146 -1.67 -5.82 -12.36
C SER A 146 -0.53 -5.55 -13.34
N THR A 147 0.59 -6.26 -13.24
CA THR A 147 1.74 -6.08 -14.13
C THR A 147 1.40 -6.38 -15.59
N ASN A 148 0.60 -7.41 -15.85
CA ASN A 148 0.18 -7.75 -17.19
C ASN A 148 -0.79 -6.73 -17.77
N ARG A 149 -1.82 -6.33 -17.00
CA ARG A 149 -2.82 -5.33 -17.41
C ARG A 149 -2.21 -3.97 -17.67
N CYS A 150 -1.22 -3.56 -16.88
CA CYS A 150 -0.59 -2.26 -16.98
C CYS A 150 0.71 -2.26 -17.84
N ARG A 151 1.08 -3.42 -18.40
CA ARG A 151 2.31 -3.56 -19.21
C ARG A 151 2.42 -2.55 -20.34
N PRO A 152 1.39 -2.29 -21.17
CA PRO A 152 1.48 -1.32 -22.25
C PRO A 152 1.88 0.08 -21.75
N PHE A 153 1.37 0.51 -20.59
CA PHE A 153 1.72 1.82 -20.01
C PHE A 153 3.17 1.88 -19.53
N PHE A 154 3.67 0.81 -18.89
CA PHE A 154 5.06 0.75 -18.46
C PHE A 154 6.02 0.70 -19.65
N GLN A 155 5.64 0.05 -20.75
CA GLN A 155 6.45 0.02 -21.97
C GLN A 155 6.60 1.40 -22.61
N LEU A 156 5.56 2.24 -22.55
CA LEU A 156 5.66 3.63 -23.02
C LEU A 156 6.71 4.43 -22.24
N LEU A 157 6.88 4.19 -20.95
CA LEU A 157 7.89 4.87 -20.14
C LEU A 157 9.34 4.49 -20.52
N HIS A 158 9.56 3.30 -21.05
CA HIS A 158 10.88 2.91 -21.55
C HIS A 158 11.26 3.56 -22.88
N LYS A 159 10.27 3.98 -23.67
CA LYS A 159 10.45 4.68 -24.95
C LYS A 159 10.43 6.21 -24.79
N TRP A 160 11.21 6.75 -23.85
CA TRP A 160 11.17 8.13 -23.35
C TRP A 160 11.21 9.24 -24.42
N LYS A 161 11.80 8.99 -25.60
CA LYS A 161 11.96 10.04 -26.64
C LYS A 161 10.71 10.30 -27.47
N ARG A 162 9.79 9.38 -27.61
CA ARG A 162 8.55 9.52 -28.38
C ARG A 162 7.46 8.63 -27.77
N ILE A 163 6.55 9.23 -27.03
CA ILE A 163 5.38 8.52 -26.54
C ILE A 163 4.33 8.53 -27.64
N GLU A 164 4.00 7.35 -28.11
CA GLU A 164 2.91 7.10 -29.04
C GLU A 164 1.87 6.23 -28.33
N TRP A 165 0.70 6.82 -28.09
CA TRP A 165 -0.41 6.11 -27.46
C TRP A 165 -1.07 5.21 -28.50
N THR A 166 -0.81 3.93 -28.40
CA THR A 166 -1.25 2.90 -29.34
C THR A 166 -2.64 2.39 -29.02
N GLU A 167 -3.25 1.67 -29.99
CA GLU A 167 -4.53 0.99 -29.78
C GLU A 167 -4.46 -0.07 -28.65
N GLU A 168 -3.31 -0.75 -28.50
CA GLU A 168 -3.07 -1.65 -27.36
C GLU A 168 -3.19 -0.92 -26.02
N CYS A 169 -2.69 0.32 -25.94
CA CYS A 169 -2.84 1.15 -24.75
C CYS A 169 -4.29 1.57 -24.52
N ASN A 170 -5.05 1.89 -25.58
CA ASN A 170 -6.48 2.18 -25.45
C ASN A 170 -7.25 1.00 -24.87
N LEU A 171 -7.07 -0.19 -25.43
CA LEU A 171 -7.72 -1.42 -24.97
C LEU A 171 -7.38 -1.74 -23.52
N ALA A 172 -6.09 -1.70 -23.18
CA ALA A 172 -5.64 -1.94 -21.81
C ALA A 172 -6.19 -0.89 -20.83
N PHE A 173 -6.35 0.36 -21.26
CA PHE A 173 -6.86 1.44 -20.44
C PHE A 173 -8.37 1.30 -20.16
N GLU A 174 -9.16 0.97 -21.18
CA GLU A 174 -10.60 0.71 -21.01
C GLU A 174 -10.86 -0.55 -20.19
N GLU A 175 -10.07 -1.62 -20.39
CA GLU A 175 -10.12 -2.81 -19.53
C GLU A 175 -9.79 -2.50 -18.06
N LEU A 176 -8.80 -1.65 -17.82
CA LEU A 176 -8.43 -1.23 -16.48
C LEU A 176 -9.55 -0.42 -15.81
N LYS A 177 -10.15 0.53 -16.52
CA LYS A 177 -11.32 1.31 -16.04
C LYS A 177 -12.49 0.41 -15.72
N LYS A 178 -12.83 -0.53 -16.63
CA LYS A 178 -13.90 -1.51 -16.43
C LYS A 178 -13.64 -2.38 -15.20
N TYR A 179 -12.41 -2.82 -14.99
CA TYR A 179 -12.03 -3.59 -13.81
C TYR A 179 -12.18 -2.77 -12.54
N LEU A 180 -11.68 -1.52 -12.54
CA LEU A 180 -11.74 -0.63 -11.38
C LEU A 180 -13.14 -0.08 -11.09
N SER A 181 -14.10 -0.21 -12.00
CA SER A 181 -15.50 0.14 -11.71
C SER A 181 -16.12 -0.79 -10.64
N ARG A 182 -15.59 -2.01 -10.49
CA ARG A 182 -15.99 -2.98 -9.46
C ARG A 182 -14.74 -3.63 -8.83
N PRO A 183 -13.96 -2.85 -8.06
CA PRO A 183 -12.73 -3.37 -7.49
C PRO A 183 -13.02 -4.45 -6.46
N PRO A 184 -12.15 -5.45 -6.33
CA PRO A 184 -12.30 -6.46 -5.30
C PRO A 184 -12.10 -5.84 -3.92
N ILE A 185 -12.83 -6.36 -2.94
CA ILE A 185 -12.61 -6.08 -1.53
C ILE A 185 -11.57 -7.08 -1.04
N LEU A 186 -10.49 -6.62 -0.42
CA LEU A 186 -9.53 -7.50 0.24
C LEU A 186 -10.07 -7.89 1.61
N SER A 187 -10.32 -9.17 1.78
CA SER A 187 -10.98 -9.69 2.97
C SER A 187 -10.10 -9.58 4.22
N ARG A 188 -10.75 -9.42 5.36
CA ARG A 188 -10.10 -9.54 6.66
C ARG A 188 -9.67 -10.99 6.89
N LEU A 189 -8.53 -11.16 7.53
CA LEU A 189 -8.08 -12.46 8.04
C LEU A 189 -8.68 -12.75 9.41
N GLU A 190 -8.97 -14.00 9.64
CA GLU A 190 -9.29 -14.52 10.95
C GLU A 190 -8.10 -15.32 11.51
N LYS A 191 -8.14 -15.54 12.81
CA LYS A 191 -7.07 -16.28 13.48
C LYS A 191 -7.11 -17.76 13.07
N ASP A 192 -5.95 -18.37 12.89
CA ASP A 192 -5.80 -19.81 12.62
C ASP A 192 -6.44 -20.32 11.31
N GLU A 193 -6.66 -19.42 10.33
CA GLU A 193 -7.15 -19.79 9.01
C GLU A 193 -6.07 -20.41 8.11
N VAL A 194 -6.50 -21.29 7.20
CA VAL A 194 -5.68 -21.77 6.11
C VAL A 194 -5.88 -20.87 4.89
N LEU A 195 -4.79 -20.39 4.34
CA LEU A 195 -4.78 -19.54 3.15
C LEU A 195 -4.42 -20.37 1.91
N PHE A 196 -4.90 -19.93 0.76
CA PHE A 196 -4.61 -20.57 -0.52
C PHE A 196 -3.93 -19.55 -1.44
N ALA A 197 -2.83 -19.98 -2.06
CA ALA A 197 -2.07 -19.17 -2.99
C ALA A 197 -2.28 -19.69 -4.42
N ASN A 198 -3.11 -19.00 -5.20
CA ASN A 198 -3.30 -19.32 -6.64
C ASN A 198 -2.23 -18.60 -7.46
N ILE A 199 -1.46 -19.35 -8.23
CA ILE A 199 -0.36 -18.83 -9.06
C ILE A 199 -0.79 -18.83 -10.52
N ALA A 200 -0.49 -17.72 -11.21
CA ALA A 200 -0.65 -17.60 -12.65
C ALA A 200 0.70 -17.24 -13.29
N VAL A 201 1.15 -18.08 -14.19
CA VAL A 201 2.40 -17.92 -14.94
C VAL A 201 2.09 -17.53 -16.38
N MET A 202 2.75 -16.45 -16.84
CA MET A 202 2.67 -15.96 -18.22
C MET A 202 4.08 -15.79 -18.81
N CYS A 203 4.17 -15.50 -20.11
CA CYS A 203 5.47 -15.36 -20.78
C CYS A 203 6.40 -14.37 -20.07
N HIS A 204 5.89 -13.19 -19.69
CA HIS A 204 6.68 -12.07 -19.15
C HIS A 204 6.32 -11.69 -17.72
N THR A 205 5.34 -12.35 -17.13
CA THR A 205 4.84 -11.98 -15.80
C THR A 205 4.48 -13.22 -14.99
N VAL A 206 4.64 -13.09 -13.68
CA VAL A 206 4.08 -14.03 -12.71
C VAL A 206 3.15 -13.27 -11.79
N SER A 207 2.03 -13.89 -11.45
CA SER A 207 1.04 -13.31 -10.56
C SER A 207 0.61 -14.35 -9.54
N LEU A 208 0.27 -13.87 -8.35
CA LEU A 208 -0.24 -14.69 -7.27
C LEU A 208 -1.39 -13.95 -6.61
N VAL A 209 -2.44 -14.66 -6.27
CA VAL A 209 -3.48 -14.19 -5.38
C VAL A 209 -3.51 -15.06 -4.13
N LEU A 210 -3.45 -14.40 -2.98
CA LEU A 210 -3.67 -15.03 -1.69
C LEU A 210 -5.16 -14.92 -1.38
N VAL A 211 -5.82 -16.05 -1.13
CA VAL A 211 -7.25 -16.11 -0.86
C VAL A 211 -7.52 -16.91 0.42
N ARG A 212 -8.63 -16.58 1.08
CA ARG A 212 -9.30 -17.44 2.07
C ARG A 212 -10.52 -18.08 1.44
N ILE A 213 -10.99 -19.19 1.97
CA ILE A 213 -12.22 -19.84 1.53
C ILE A 213 -13.25 -19.68 2.64
N GLU A 214 -14.36 -19.02 2.32
CA GLU A 214 -15.49 -18.87 3.23
C GLU A 214 -16.77 -19.33 2.52
N ALA A 215 -17.49 -20.27 3.11
CA ALA A 215 -18.70 -20.86 2.52
C ALA A 215 -18.50 -21.31 1.05
N ARG A 216 -17.37 -21.93 0.72
CA ARG A 216 -16.95 -22.35 -0.63
C ARG A 216 -16.68 -21.23 -1.63
N VAL A 217 -16.64 -19.98 -1.17
CA VAL A 217 -16.31 -18.81 -1.99
C VAL A 217 -14.87 -18.38 -1.69
N GLN A 218 -14.08 -18.20 -2.73
CA GLN A 218 -12.73 -17.63 -2.59
C GLN A 218 -12.82 -16.13 -2.38
N LYS A 219 -12.32 -15.65 -1.25
CA LYS A 219 -12.23 -14.23 -0.93
C LYS A 219 -10.77 -13.78 -1.00
N PRO A 220 -10.44 -12.78 -1.81
CA PRO A 220 -9.07 -12.33 -1.95
C PRO A 220 -8.59 -11.59 -0.69
N ILE A 221 -7.35 -11.85 -0.32
CA ILE A 221 -6.63 -11.17 0.76
C ILE A 221 -5.58 -10.24 0.17
N TYR A 222 -4.87 -10.69 -0.85
CA TYR A 222 -3.80 -9.91 -1.46
C TYR A 222 -3.54 -10.36 -2.90
N TYR A 223 -3.42 -9.40 -3.82
CA TYR A 223 -2.95 -9.63 -5.17
C TYR A 223 -1.49 -9.21 -5.30
N MET A 224 -0.70 -10.03 -5.94
CA MET A 224 0.67 -9.72 -6.30
C MET A 224 0.93 -10.04 -7.76
N SER A 225 1.68 -9.19 -8.41
CA SER A 225 2.14 -9.41 -9.78
C SER A 225 3.55 -8.86 -9.94
N LYS A 226 4.35 -9.55 -10.75
CA LYS A 226 5.75 -9.16 -11.01
C LYS A 226 6.10 -9.38 -12.48
N SER A 227 6.75 -8.40 -13.10
CA SER A 227 7.41 -8.56 -14.39
C SER A 227 8.66 -9.41 -14.24
N LEU A 228 8.86 -10.32 -15.17
CA LEU A 228 10.09 -11.10 -15.28
C LEU A 228 11.11 -10.28 -16.07
N GLN A 229 12.33 -10.24 -15.59
CA GLN A 229 13.47 -9.70 -16.32
C GLN A 229 13.85 -10.65 -17.47
N GLU A 230 14.64 -10.20 -18.43
CA GLU A 230 14.97 -10.94 -19.64
C GLU A 230 15.32 -12.42 -19.41
N ALA A 231 16.26 -12.70 -18.52
CA ALA A 231 16.62 -14.08 -18.17
C ALA A 231 15.45 -14.89 -17.62
N GLY A 232 14.54 -14.28 -16.85
CA GLY A 232 13.38 -14.94 -16.27
C GLY A 232 12.30 -15.29 -17.29
N THR A 233 12.27 -14.66 -18.45
CA THR A 233 11.29 -14.95 -19.51
C THR A 233 11.53 -16.30 -20.17
N TYR A 234 12.77 -16.77 -20.15
CA TYR A 234 13.18 -18.07 -20.72
C TYR A 234 12.99 -19.26 -19.76
N TYR A 235 12.61 -19.01 -18.51
CA TYR A 235 12.37 -20.10 -17.56
C TYR A 235 11.15 -20.92 -17.94
N LEU A 236 11.22 -22.24 -17.67
CA LEU A 236 10.08 -23.13 -17.77
C LEU A 236 8.95 -22.68 -16.82
N PRO A 237 7.69 -22.97 -17.13
CA PRO A 237 6.54 -22.56 -16.30
C PRO A 237 6.70 -22.93 -14.83
N LEU A 238 7.18 -24.13 -14.52
CA LEU A 238 7.43 -24.56 -13.14
C LEU A 238 8.46 -23.68 -12.42
N LYS A 239 9.58 -23.33 -13.08
CA LYS A 239 10.60 -22.44 -12.52
C LYS A 239 10.04 -21.04 -12.26
N LYS A 240 9.17 -20.53 -13.16
CA LYS A 240 8.49 -19.26 -12.98
C LYS A 240 7.51 -19.30 -11.80
N ALA A 241 6.80 -20.41 -11.61
CA ALA A 241 5.92 -20.61 -10.46
C ALA A 241 6.70 -20.59 -9.15
N ILE A 242 7.82 -21.31 -9.07
CA ILE A 242 8.71 -21.30 -7.89
C ILE A 242 9.24 -19.88 -7.64
N LEU A 243 9.64 -19.15 -8.67
CA LEU A 243 10.09 -17.78 -8.54
C LEU A 243 8.99 -16.85 -7.98
N ALA A 244 7.74 -17.09 -8.38
CA ALA A 244 6.59 -16.35 -7.83
C ALA A 244 6.43 -16.62 -6.32
N ILE A 245 6.55 -17.88 -5.90
CA ILE A 245 6.47 -18.28 -4.48
C ILE A 245 7.59 -17.60 -3.68
N VAL A 246 8.84 -17.74 -4.11
CA VAL A 246 10.00 -17.11 -3.45
C VAL A 246 9.81 -15.59 -3.35
N HIS A 247 9.26 -14.97 -4.38
CA HIS A 247 9.05 -13.52 -4.37
C HIS A 247 7.96 -13.11 -3.38
N VAL A 248 6.84 -13.85 -3.33
CA VAL A 248 5.74 -13.51 -2.41
C VAL A 248 6.11 -13.78 -0.96
N THR A 249 6.82 -14.87 -0.67
CA THR A 249 7.27 -15.16 0.71
C THR A 249 8.19 -14.07 1.25
N ARG A 250 9.06 -13.53 0.38
CA ARG A 250 9.92 -12.38 0.75
C ARG A 250 9.17 -11.07 0.90
N LYS A 251 8.10 -10.86 0.12
CA LYS A 251 7.33 -9.63 0.15
C LYS A 251 6.29 -9.60 1.27
N LEU A 252 5.76 -10.76 1.62
CA LEU A 252 4.67 -10.92 2.58
C LEU A 252 5.04 -11.94 3.68
N PRO A 253 6.21 -11.79 4.36
CA PRO A 253 6.69 -12.79 5.30
C PRO A 253 5.69 -13.04 6.45
N HIS A 254 4.99 -12.01 6.90
CA HIS A 254 4.04 -12.09 7.99
C HIS A 254 2.85 -13.03 7.71
N TYR A 255 2.43 -13.19 6.45
CA TYR A 255 1.37 -14.16 6.12
C TYR A 255 1.90 -15.60 6.20
N PHE A 256 3.12 -15.83 5.69
CA PHE A 256 3.72 -17.17 5.68
C PHE A 256 4.28 -17.62 7.03
N GLN A 257 4.52 -16.68 7.94
CA GLN A 257 4.94 -16.98 9.31
C GLN A 257 3.75 -17.24 10.25
N ALA A 258 2.62 -16.54 10.02
CA ALA A 258 1.47 -16.60 10.90
C ALA A 258 0.39 -17.60 10.45
N TYR A 259 0.38 -18.01 9.18
CA TYR A 259 -0.68 -18.85 8.60
C TYR A 259 -0.11 -20.01 7.81
N ILE A 260 -0.87 -21.11 7.75
CA ILE A 260 -0.62 -22.20 6.81
C ILE A 260 -1.07 -21.72 5.43
N VAL A 261 -0.15 -21.74 4.45
CA VAL A 261 -0.45 -21.31 3.08
C VAL A 261 -0.32 -22.52 2.15
N MET A 262 -1.45 -22.96 1.59
CA MET A 262 -1.51 -24.00 0.56
C MET A 262 -1.34 -23.39 -0.82
N ILE A 263 -0.43 -23.94 -1.61
CA ILE A 263 -0.16 -23.49 -2.97
C ILE A 263 -0.99 -24.30 -3.93
N LEU A 264 -1.79 -23.60 -4.74
CA LEU A 264 -2.59 -24.18 -5.81
C LEU A 264 -1.95 -23.82 -7.16
N THR A 265 -1.61 -24.83 -7.93
CA THR A 265 -0.98 -24.70 -9.27
C THR A 265 -1.90 -25.21 -10.35
#